data_dec91de357fbdf49a9aa0ce763af00c6
#
_entry.id   dec91de357fbdf49a9aa0ce763af00c6
#
_cell.length_a   1.000
_cell.length_b   1.000
_cell.length_c   1.000
_cell.angle_alpha   90.00
_cell.angle_beta   90.00
_cell.angle_gamma   90.00
#
_symmetry.space_group_name_H-M   'P 1'
#
loop_
_entity.id
_entity.type
_entity.pdbx_description
1 polymer ?
#
loop_
_entity_poly.entity_id
_entity_poly.type
_entity_poly.pdbx_seq_one_letter_code
_entity_poly.pdbx_strand_id
1 'polypeptide(L)'
;MILSSILPAIGLFFLTNIDDIIVLALFFARGTGQRGTTARIIGGQYLGFIGILGAAVLVSLGAGAFLPEEAIPYFGLIPLLLGLRVAWQVWRNRDDDDDDDDEAKVAGKKVGVLTVAAVTFANGGDNIGVYVPVFLNVGPTSVVAYCVVFLALVIVLVWLAKFVATRRPVAEALERWEHILFPVVLIALGLFILISGGAFGL
;
A
#
# COMPACT_ATOMS: atom_id res chain seq x y z
N MET A 1 3.86 23.06 -8.34
CA MET A 1 3.95 21.67 -8.81
C MET A 1 4.30 20.66 -7.71
N ILE A 2 5.38 20.80 -6.93
CA ILE A 2 5.69 19.84 -5.84
C ILE A 2 4.62 19.85 -4.74
N LEU A 3 4.17 21.02 -4.33
CA LEU A 3 3.16 21.17 -3.26
C LEU A 3 1.80 20.53 -3.63
N SER A 4 1.41 20.57 -4.89
CA SER A 4 0.19 19.94 -5.39
C SER A 4 0.25 18.40 -5.41
N SER A 5 1.46 17.82 -5.37
CA SER A 5 1.65 16.36 -5.33
C SER A 5 1.69 15.81 -3.90
N ILE A 6 1.94 16.64 -2.88
CA ILE A 6 2.11 16.19 -1.49
C ILE A 6 0.79 15.65 -0.92
N LEU A 7 -0.30 16.39 -1.06
CA LEU A 7 -1.59 15.98 -0.48
C LEU A 7 -2.14 14.69 -1.12
N PRO A 8 -2.14 14.53 -2.46
CA PRO A 8 -2.47 13.25 -3.08
C PRO A 8 -1.54 12.10 -2.66
N ALA A 9 -0.22 12.37 -2.50
CA ALA A 9 0.72 11.36 -2.04
C ALA A 9 0.40 10.89 -0.61
N ILE A 10 0.08 11.80 0.30
CA ILE A 10 -0.30 11.45 1.68
C ILE A 10 -1.57 10.58 1.66
N GLY A 11 -2.60 11.00 0.93
CA GLY A 11 -3.85 10.25 0.81
C GLY A 11 -3.63 8.85 0.24
N LEU A 12 -2.86 8.76 -0.85
CA LEU A 12 -2.54 7.49 -1.49
C LEU A 12 -1.76 6.56 -0.55
N PHE A 13 -0.76 7.09 0.16
CA PHE A 13 0.03 6.31 1.11
C PHE A 13 -0.84 5.66 2.19
N PHE A 14 -1.65 6.44 2.89
CA PHE A 14 -2.48 5.88 3.96
C PHE A 14 -3.52 4.90 3.42
N LEU A 15 -4.07 5.16 2.26
CA LEU A 15 -5.04 4.27 1.66
C LEU A 15 -4.47 2.89 1.35
N THR A 16 -3.26 2.85 0.77
CA THR A 16 -2.63 1.61 0.32
C THR A 16 -1.84 0.88 1.39
N ASN A 17 -1.72 1.43 2.61
CA ASN A 17 -0.93 0.85 3.69
C ASN A 17 -1.72 0.68 4.99
N ILE A 18 -3.06 0.61 4.93
CA ILE A 18 -3.90 0.34 6.11
C ILE A 18 -3.64 -1.08 6.62
N ASP A 19 -3.60 -2.06 5.73
CA ASP A 19 -3.27 -3.45 5.98
C ASP A 19 -1.87 -3.61 6.60
N ASP A 20 -0.89 -2.84 6.15
CA ASP A 20 0.45 -2.81 6.75
C ASP A 20 0.42 -2.40 8.23
N ILE A 21 -0.54 -1.54 8.64
CA ILE A 21 -0.69 -1.17 10.05
C ILE A 21 -1.06 -2.40 10.88
N ILE A 22 -1.96 -3.24 10.39
CA ILE A 22 -2.43 -4.46 11.06
C ILE A 22 -1.28 -5.47 11.15
N VAL A 23 -0.62 -5.75 10.02
CA VAL A 23 0.53 -6.67 9.94
C VAL A 23 1.66 -6.23 10.87
N LEU A 24 1.99 -4.94 10.91
CA LEU A 24 3.00 -4.40 11.79
C LEU A 24 2.57 -4.44 13.27
N ALA A 25 1.27 -4.23 13.55
CA ALA A 25 0.73 -4.35 14.90
C ALA A 25 0.90 -5.78 15.44
N LEU A 26 0.68 -6.81 14.60
CA LEU A 26 0.95 -8.22 14.95
C LEU A 26 2.44 -8.46 15.25
N PHE A 27 3.36 -7.86 14.47
CA PHE A 27 4.80 -7.92 14.79
C PHE A 27 5.13 -7.24 16.13
N PHE A 28 4.50 -6.10 16.45
CA PHE A 28 4.67 -5.45 17.75
C PHE A 28 4.14 -6.31 18.89
N ALA A 29 2.97 -6.91 18.74
CA ALA A 29 2.39 -7.81 19.74
C ALA A 29 3.31 -9.00 20.03
N ARG A 30 3.85 -9.64 18.99
CA ARG A 30 4.81 -10.77 19.12
C ARG A 30 6.16 -10.38 19.69
N GLY A 31 6.62 -9.17 19.38
CA GLY A 31 7.89 -8.64 19.89
C GLY A 31 7.81 -8.09 21.30
N THR A 32 6.67 -8.20 21.99
CA THR A 32 6.48 -7.71 23.34
C THR A 32 7.51 -8.33 24.29
N GLY A 33 8.19 -7.48 25.06
CA GLY A 33 9.25 -7.92 25.98
C GLY A 33 10.64 -8.13 25.35
N GLN A 34 10.77 -8.11 24.01
CA GLN A 34 12.06 -8.25 23.33
C GLN A 34 12.73 -6.87 23.16
N ARG A 35 14.01 -6.77 23.54
CA ARG A 35 14.78 -5.54 23.32
C ARG A 35 15.01 -5.28 21.84
N GLY A 36 14.80 -4.04 21.40
CA GLY A 36 15.08 -3.60 20.03
C GLY A 36 14.01 -3.97 18.99
N THR A 37 12.85 -4.49 19.39
CA THR A 37 11.73 -4.82 18.49
C THR A 37 11.35 -3.64 17.60
N THR A 38 11.15 -2.46 18.17
CA THR A 38 10.78 -1.25 17.40
C THR A 38 11.81 -0.93 16.31
N ALA A 39 13.11 -0.99 16.62
CA ALA A 39 14.16 -0.72 15.63
C ALA A 39 14.20 -1.75 14.51
N ARG A 40 13.96 -3.03 14.84
CA ARG A 40 13.88 -4.11 13.83
C ARG A 40 12.66 -3.96 12.92
N ILE A 41 11.51 -3.57 13.47
CA ILE A 41 10.30 -3.34 12.70
C ILE A 41 10.49 -2.11 11.80
N ILE A 42 11.02 -1.00 12.31
CA ILE A 42 11.35 0.19 11.49
C ILE A 42 12.29 -0.20 10.34
N GLY A 43 13.40 -0.85 10.65
CA GLY A 43 14.39 -1.24 9.64
C GLY A 43 13.82 -2.20 8.58
N GLY A 44 13.00 -3.16 9.01
CA GLY A 44 12.34 -4.10 8.13
C GLY A 44 11.29 -3.43 7.24
N GLN A 45 10.45 -2.57 7.81
CA GLN A 45 9.44 -1.81 7.06
C GLN A 45 10.10 -0.91 6.01
N TYR A 46 11.15 -0.16 6.38
CA TYR A 46 11.88 0.65 5.40
C TYR A 46 12.49 -0.20 4.28
N LEU A 47 13.12 -1.32 4.62
CA LEU A 47 13.76 -2.19 3.62
C LEU A 47 12.73 -2.79 2.66
N GLY A 48 11.61 -3.31 3.18
CA GLY A 48 10.53 -3.85 2.37
C GLY A 48 9.87 -2.77 1.50
N PHE A 49 9.59 -1.62 2.09
CA PHE A 49 8.92 -0.52 1.39
C PHE A 49 9.80 0.14 0.32
N ILE A 50 11.11 0.26 0.54
CA ILE A 50 12.07 0.68 -0.50
C ILE A 50 12.06 -0.32 -1.66
N GLY A 51 11.95 -1.61 -1.37
CA GLY A 51 11.78 -2.65 -2.40
C GLY A 51 10.52 -2.43 -3.23
N ILE A 52 9.37 -2.18 -2.58
CA ILE A 52 8.08 -1.89 -3.25
C ILE A 52 8.19 -0.65 -4.13
N LEU A 53 8.70 0.46 -3.59
CA LEU A 53 8.89 1.70 -4.36
C LEU A 53 9.87 1.50 -5.52
N GLY A 54 10.97 0.81 -5.27
CA GLY A 54 11.96 0.49 -6.32
C GLY A 54 11.33 -0.32 -7.45
N ALA A 55 10.56 -1.35 -7.12
CA ALA A 55 9.83 -2.15 -8.10
C ALA A 55 8.81 -1.30 -8.89
N ALA A 56 8.02 -0.48 -8.20
CA ALA A 56 7.03 0.38 -8.84
C ALA A 56 7.68 1.40 -9.78
N VAL A 57 8.79 2.03 -9.37
CA VAL A 57 9.54 2.98 -10.21
C VAL A 57 10.15 2.26 -11.41
N LEU A 58 10.79 1.10 -11.24
CA LEU A 58 11.40 0.36 -12.34
C LEU A 58 10.34 -0.10 -13.36
N VAL A 59 9.21 -0.59 -12.90
CA VAL A 59 8.11 -1.01 -13.79
C VAL A 59 7.53 0.18 -14.54
N SER A 60 7.30 1.32 -13.86
CA SER A 60 6.78 2.52 -14.53
C SER A 60 7.78 3.13 -15.52
N LEU A 61 9.08 3.15 -15.22
CA LEU A 61 10.11 3.59 -16.17
C LEU A 61 10.18 2.67 -17.38
N GLY A 62 10.15 1.35 -17.17
CA GLY A 62 10.11 0.37 -18.25
C GLY A 62 8.86 0.50 -19.12
N ALA A 63 7.69 0.58 -18.49
CA ALA A 63 6.45 0.77 -19.22
C ALA A 63 6.44 2.09 -20.02
N GLY A 64 6.87 3.21 -19.41
CA GLY A 64 6.95 4.51 -20.09
C GLY A 64 7.98 4.56 -21.23
N ALA A 65 9.01 3.69 -21.20
CA ALA A 65 10.03 3.63 -22.26
C ALA A 65 9.60 2.78 -23.47
N PHE A 66 8.77 1.74 -23.24
CA PHE A 66 8.44 0.75 -24.27
C PHE A 66 7.00 0.84 -24.80
N LEU A 67 6.11 1.53 -24.07
CA LEU A 67 4.71 1.65 -24.44
C LEU A 67 4.44 3.00 -25.12
N PRO A 68 3.56 3.03 -26.13
CA PRO A 68 3.09 4.29 -26.70
C PRO A 68 2.28 5.07 -25.67
N GLU A 69 2.32 6.42 -25.76
CA GLU A 69 1.66 7.32 -24.80
C GLU A 69 0.15 7.04 -24.67
N GLU A 70 -0.47 6.62 -25.80
CA GLU A 70 -1.88 6.28 -25.83
C GLU A 70 -2.25 5.03 -24.98
N ALA A 71 -1.25 4.18 -24.67
CA ALA A 71 -1.44 2.99 -23.83
C ALA A 71 -1.36 3.28 -22.33
N ILE A 72 -0.71 4.37 -21.93
CA ILE A 72 -0.49 4.72 -20.52
C ILE A 72 -1.80 4.87 -19.73
N PRO A 73 -2.85 5.56 -20.23
CA PRO A 73 -4.09 5.69 -19.50
C PRO A 73 -4.77 4.35 -19.17
N TYR A 74 -4.59 3.32 -20.00
CA TYR A 74 -5.18 1.99 -19.75
C TYR A 74 -4.60 1.28 -18.52
N PHE A 75 -3.47 1.74 -17.98
CA PHE A 75 -2.97 1.26 -16.68
C PHE A 75 -3.93 1.59 -15.54
N GLY A 76 -4.84 2.54 -15.70
CA GLY A 76 -5.95 2.77 -14.79
C GLY A 76 -6.91 1.57 -14.64
N LEU A 77 -6.88 0.62 -15.59
CA LEU A 77 -7.62 -0.65 -15.45
C LEU A 77 -7.08 -1.51 -14.29
N ILE A 78 -5.81 -1.39 -13.93
CA ILE A 78 -5.21 -2.18 -12.85
C ILE A 78 -5.87 -1.85 -11.50
N PRO A 79 -5.84 -0.61 -11.00
CA PRO A 79 -6.52 -0.28 -9.74
C PRO A 79 -8.04 -0.45 -9.86
N LEU A 80 -8.64 -0.21 -11.03
CA LEU A 80 -10.07 -0.43 -11.22
C LEU A 80 -10.46 -1.90 -11.04
N LEU A 81 -9.74 -2.83 -11.68
CA LEU A 81 -10.01 -4.26 -11.60
C LEU A 81 -9.68 -4.83 -10.21
N LEU A 82 -8.59 -4.34 -9.58
CA LEU A 82 -8.27 -4.68 -8.20
C LEU A 82 -9.38 -4.24 -7.26
N GLY A 83 -9.84 -3.00 -7.36
CA GLY A 83 -10.94 -2.49 -6.55
C GLY A 83 -12.25 -3.25 -6.74
N LEU A 84 -12.61 -3.58 -7.98
CA LEU A 84 -13.79 -4.40 -8.29
C LEU A 84 -13.65 -5.82 -7.72
N ARG A 85 -12.46 -6.42 -7.81
CA ARG A 85 -12.19 -7.75 -7.23
C ARG A 85 -12.36 -7.74 -5.71
N VAL A 86 -11.76 -6.77 -5.02
CA VAL A 86 -11.88 -6.64 -3.56
C VAL A 86 -13.34 -6.37 -3.16
N ALA A 87 -14.04 -5.46 -3.85
CA ALA A 87 -15.46 -5.20 -3.60
C ALA A 87 -16.32 -6.48 -3.77
N TRP A 88 -16.01 -7.29 -4.79
CA TRP A 88 -16.68 -8.57 -5.00
C TRP A 88 -16.38 -9.58 -3.89
N GLN A 89 -15.13 -9.67 -3.43
CA GLN A 89 -14.74 -10.54 -2.32
C GLN A 89 -15.47 -10.13 -1.03
N VAL A 90 -15.46 -8.85 -0.68
CA VAL A 90 -16.18 -8.32 0.49
C VAL A 90 -17.68 -8.60 0.40
N TRP A 91 -18.27 -8.50 -0.80
CA TRP A 91 -19.70 -8.80 -0.97
C TRP A 91 -20.02 -10.29 -0.86
N ARG A 92 -19.12 -11.15 -1.37
CA ARG A 92 -19.32 -12.62 -1.38
C ARG A 92 -18.99 -13.28 -0.05
N ASN A 93 -17.94 -12.80 0.65
CA ASN A 93 -17.39 -13.40 1.87
C ASN A 93 -17.87 -12.65 3.13
N ARG A 94 -19.13 -12.23 3.18
CA ARG A 94 -19.69 -11.52 4.34
C ARG A 94 -19.67 -12.32 5.64
N ASP A 95 -19.36 -13.60 5.58
CA ASP A 95 -19.44 -14.54 6.71
C ASP A 95 -18.11 -15.23 7.05
N ASP A 96 -17.01 -14.97 6.31
CA ASP A 96 -15.70 -15.55 6.59
C ASP A 96 -14.75 -14.45 7.10
N ASP A 97 -14.35 -14.56 8.35
CA ASP A 97 -13.38 -13.66 8.99
C ASP A 97 -12.00 -13.81 8.32
N ASP A 98 -11.56 -12.80 7.58
CA ASP A 98 -10.23 -12.71 6.93
C ASP A 98 -9.06 -12.51 7.94
N ASP A 99 -9.35 -12.51 9.26
CA ASP A 99 -8.36 -12.34 10.35
C ASP A 99 -7.25 -13.41 10.33
N ASP A 100 -7.52 -14.60 9.76
CA ASP A 100 -6.58 -15.71 9.73
C ASP A 100 -5.39 -15.49 8.77
N ASP A 101 -5.56 -14.70 7.71
CA ASP A 101 -4.53 -14.52 6.68
C ASP A 101 -3.37 -13.64 7.16
N ASP A 102 -3.62 -12.57 7.91
CA ASP A 102 -2.56 -11.70 8.43
C ASP A 102 -1.85 -12.33 9.62
N GLU A 103 -2.56 -13.05 10.49
CA GLU A 103 -1.93 -13.86 11.52
C GLU A 103 -1.05 -14.96 10.92
N ALA A 104 -1.48 -15.60 9.83
CA ALA A 104 -0.70 -16.61 9.13
C ALA A 104 0.59 -16.05 8.50
N LYS A 105 0.55 -14.83 7.95
CA LYS A 105 1.75 -14.16 7.39
C LYS A 105 2.84 -13.97 8.45
N VAL A 106 2.45 -13.71 9.69
CA VAL A 106 3.36 -13.44 10.82
C VAL A 106 3.62 -14.68 11.66
N ALA A 107 2.76 -15.73 11.58
CA ALA A 107 2.82 -16.93 12.41
C ALA A 107 4.19 -17.64 12.35
N GLY A 108 4.71 -18.02 13.50
CA GLY A 108 5.97 -18.77 13.62
C GLY A 108 7.25 -17.97 13.31
N LYS A 109 7.16 -16.73 12.81
CA LYS A 109 8.31 -15.91 12.42
C LYS A 109 8.86 -15.12 13.62
N LYS A 110 10.19 -15.15 13.80
CA LYS A 110 10.87 -14.27 14.76
C LYS A 110 10.83 -12.82 14.24
N VAL A 111 10.63 -11.85 15.16
CA VAL A 111 10.70 -10.44 14.81
C VAL A 111 12.14 -10.04 14.48
N GLY A 112 12.49 -10.16 13.21
CA GLY A 112 13.79 -9.77 12.65
C GLY A 112 13.60 -8.78 11.50
N VAL A 113 14.64 -7.97 11.20
CA VAL A 113 14.59 -6.98 10.10
C VAL A 113 14.21 -7.64 8.78
N LEU A 114 14.87 -8.74 8.41
CA LEU A 114 14.60 -9.43 7.14
C LEU A 114 13.22 -10.09 7.10
N THR A 115 12.73 -10.56 8.24
CA THR A 115 11.39 -11.16 8.32
C THR A 115 10.32 -10.10 8.09
N VAL A 116 10.44 -8.95 8.76
CA VAL A 116 9.51 -7.83 8.54
C VAL A 116 9.61 -7.35 7.10
N ALA A 117 10.83 -7.15 6.56
CA ALA A 117 11.03 -6.71 5.18
C ALA A 117 10.40 -7.65 4.15
N ALA A 118 10.57 -8.97 4.35
CA ALA A 118 10.01 -9.96 3.44
C ALA A 118 8.47 -9.99 3.48
N VAL A 119 7.87 -9.85 4.66
CA VAL A 119 6.42 -9.78 4.80
C VAL A 119 5.88 -8.49 4.21
N THR A 120 6.48 -7.34 4.52
CA THR A 120 6.12 -6.04 3.92
C THR A 120 6.19 -6.10 2.39
N PHE A 121 7.28 -6.62 1.84
CA PHE A 121 7.43 -6.72 0.39
C PHE A 121 6.40 -7.67 -0.25
N ALA A 122 6.13 -8.80 0.40
CA ALA A 122 5.14 -9.77 -0.08
C ALA A 122 3.71 -9.21 -0.02
N ASN A 123 3.41 -8.39 1.01
CA ASN A 123 2.13 -7.70 1.16
C ASN A 123 1.96 -6.54 0.17
N GLY A 124 3.06 -5.92 -0.28
CA GLY A 124 3.04 -4.73 -1.15
C GLY A 124 2.79 -4.99 -2.64
N GLY A 125 2.30 -6.16 -3.01
CA GLY A 125 1.98 -6.48 -4.41
C GLY A 125 0.87 -5.59 -5.00
N ASP A 126 -0.17 -5.32 -4.24
CA ASP A 126 -1.25 -4.41 -4.55
C ASP A 126 -0.79 -2.95 -4.56
N ASN A 127 0.10 -2.56 -3.64
CA ASN A 127 0.73 -1.24 -3.64
C ASN A 127 1.47 -0.98 -4.97
N ILE A 128 2.23 -1.96 -5.48
CA ILE A 128 2.89 -1.85 -6.80
C ILE A 128 1.84 -1.67 -7.89
N GLY A 129 0.75 -2.46 -7.85
CA GLY A 129 -0.36 -2.37 -8.79
C GLY A 129 -1.05 -1.00 -8.83
N VAL A 130 -1.03 -0.27 -7.72
CA VAL A 130 -1.58 1.10 -7.59
C VAL A 130 -0.53 2.16 -7.95
N TYR A 131 0.72 2.00 -7.47
CA TYR A 131 1.76 3.02 -7.66
C TYR A 131 2.21 3.12 -9.13
N VAL A 132 2.32 2.00 -9.85
CA VAL A 132 2.74 2.00 -11.26
C VAL A 132 1.84 2.88 -12.13
N PRO A 133 0.50 2.70 -12.14
CA PRO A 133 -0.37 3.58 -12.92
C PRO A 133 -0.27 5.05 -12.51
N VAL A 134 -0.15 5.34 -11.20
CA VAL A 134 0.02 6.71 -10.71
C VAL A 134 1.32 7.31 -11.21
N PHE A 135 2.45 6.58 -11.10
CA PHE A 135 3.76 7.05 -11.51
C PHE A 135 3.88 7.27 -13.03
N LEU A 136 3.16 6.49 -13.83
CA LEU A 136 3.06 6.68 -15.27
C LEU A 136 2.31 7.96 -15.66
N ASN A 137 1.32 8.36 -14.85
CA ASN A 137 0.46 9.51 -15.13
C ASN A 137 0.96 10.82 -14.50
N VAL A 138 2.00 10.77 -13.65
CA VAL A 138 2.62 11.98 -13.07
C VAL A 138 4.01 12.18 -13.63
N GLY A 139 4.44 13.43 -13.73
CA GLY A 139 5.80 13.73 -14.22
C GLY A 139 6.90 13.26 -13.26
N PRO A 140 8.15 13.08 -13.73
CA PRO A 140 9.28 12.55 -12.94
C PRO A 140 9.52 13.27 -11.61
N THR A 141 9.36 14.60 -11.59
CA THR A 141 9.50 15.42 -10.37
C THR A 141 8.43 15.04 -9.32
N SER A 142 7.22 14.73 -9.77
CA SER A 142 6.15 14.27 -8.90
C SER A 142 6.42 12.87 -8.35
N VAL A 143 6.95 11.96 -9.17
CA VAL A 143 7.37 10.62 -8.69
C VAL A 143 8.38 10.73 -7.55
N VAL A 144 9.40 11.59 -7.70
CA VAL A 144 10.37 11.83 -6.63
C VAL A 144 9.68 12.38 -5.37
N ALA A 145 8.75 13.33 -5.53
CA ALA A 145 7.99 13.88 -4.40
C ALA A 145 7.16 12.79 -3.70
N TYR A 146 6.49 11.91 -4.44
CA TYR A 146 5.75 10.76 -3.89
C TYR A 146 6.69 9.83 -3.10
N CYS A 147 7.83 9.44 -3.66
CA CYS A 147 8.80 8.58 -2.98
C CYS A 147 9.31 9.20 -1.67
N VAL A 148 9.64 10.50 -1.67
CA VAL A 148 10.12 11.21 -0.47
C VAL A 148 9.01 11.27 0.59
N VAL A 149 7.79 11.64 0.21
CA VAL A 149 6.63 11.70 1.12
C VAL A 149 6.35 10.32 1.69
N PHE A 150 6.32 9.29 0.86
CA PHE A 150 6.06 7.91 1.29
C PHE A 150 7.11 7.43 2.30
N LEU A 151 8.40 7.62 2.00
CA LEU A 151 9.46 7.25 2.93
C LEU A 151 9.39 8.03 4.25
N ALA A 152 9.00 9.31 4.22
CA ALA A 152 8.77 10.08 5.43
C ALA A 152 7.57 9.54 6.23
N LEU A 153 6.52 9.07 5.57
CA LEU A 153 5.32 8.55 6.21
C LEU A 153 5.48 7.13 6.77
N VAL A 154 6.45 6.35 6.30
CA VAL A 154 6.75 5.01 6.84
C VAL A 154 6.98 5.07 8.35
N ILE A 155 7.67 6.09 8.88
CA ILE A 155 7.88 6.20 10.32
C ILE A 155 6.56 6.46 11.07
N VAL A 156 5.67 7.27 10.47
CA VAL A 156 4.33 7.54 11.02
C VAL A 156 3.51 6.26 11.05
N LEU A 157 3.55 5.48 9.95
CA LEU A 157 2.88 4.19 9.83
C LEU A 157 3.31 3.22 10.95
N VAL A 158 4.63 3.08 11.18
CA VAL A 158 5.16 2.21 12.24
C VAL A 158 4.71 2.66 13.63
N TRP A 159 4.65 3.98 13.88
CA TRP A 159 4.13 4.49 15.14
C TRP A 159 2.64 4.26 15.31
N LEU A 160 1.85 4.41 14.24
CA LEU A 160 0.43 4.06 14.24
C LEU A 160 0.22 2.58 14.53
N ALA A 161 0.96 1.69 13.85
CA ALA A 161 0.90 0.25 14.10
C ALA A 161 1.24 -0.11 15.56
N LYS A 162 2.27 0.54 16.13
CA LYS A 162 2.60 0.37 17.55
C LYS A 162 1.47 0.83 18.47
N PHE A 163 0.78 1.92 18.12
CA PHE A 163 -0.38 2.40 18.87
C PHE A 163 -1.54 1.42 18.76
N VAL A 164 -1.85 0.93 17.57
CA VAL A 164 -2.91 -0.05 17.30
C VAL A 164 -2.65 -1.35 18.06
N ALA A 165 -1.41 -1.85 18.09
CA ALA A 165 -1.02 -3.05 18.80
C ALA A 165 -1.39 -3.05 20.30
N THR A 166 -1.59 -1.87 20.89
CA THR A 166 -1.98 -1.72 22.30
C THR A 166 -3.47 -1.51 22.51
N ARG A 167 -4.28 -1.43 21.43
CA ARG A 167 -5.70 -1.00 21.50
C ARG A 167 -6.59 -1.80 20.53
N ARG A 168 -7.10 -2.94 20.98
CA ARG A 168 -8.02 -3.81 20.21
C ARG A 168 -9.18 -3.07 19.52
N PRO A 169 -9.94 -2.15 20.17
CA PRO A 169 -11.06 -1.47 19.50
C PRO A 169 -10.63 -0.62 18.29
N VAL A 170 -9.38 -0.14 18.29
CA VAL A 170 -8.84 0.65 17.17
C VAL A 170 -8.47 -0.28 16.00
N ALA A 171 -7.91 -1.46 16.30
CA ALA A 171 -7.61 -2.46 15.30
C ALA A 171 -8.88 -2.90 14.56
N GLU A 172 -9.92 -3.31 15.28
CA GLU A 172 -11.22 -3.73 14.74
C GLU A 172 -11.91 -2.63 13.91
N ALA A 173 -11.80 -1.36 14.35
CA ALA A 173 -12.35 -0.23 13.60
C ALA A 173 -11.58 -0.02 12.28
N LEU A 174 -10.23 -0.11 12.31
CA LEU A 174 -9.37 0.09 11.15
C LEU A 174 -9.67 -0.97 10.08
N GLU A 175 -9.72 -2.21 10.46
CA GLU A 175 -10.04 -3.37 9.64
C GLU A 175 -11.41 -3.24 8.94
N ARG A 176 -12.45 -2.85 9.71
CA ARG A 176 -13.79 -2.60 9.15
C ARG A 176 -13.78 -1.49 8.09
N TRP A 177 -13.04 -0.40 8.30
CA TRP A 177 -12.97 0.71 7.36
C TRP A 177 -12.13 0.38 6.12
N GLU A 178 -11.09 -0.43 6.26
CA GLU A 178 -10.26 -0.91 5.16
C GLU A 178 -11.10 -1.63 4.11
N HIS A 179 -11.89 -2.62 4.50
CA HIS A 179 -12.74 -3.40 3.59
C HIS A 179 -13.74 -2.57 2.78
N ILE A 180 -14.07 -1.35 3.23
CA ILE A 180 -14.98 -0.45 2.53
C ILE A 180 -14.22 0.60 1.72
N LEU A 181 -13.25 1.27 2.34
CA LEU A 181 -12.55 2.41 1.73
C LEU A 181 -11.61 1.96 0.61
N PHE A 182 -10.88 0.86 0.81
CA PHE A 182 -9.88 0.40 -0.14
C PHE A 182 -10.48 0.13 -1.53
N PRO A 183 -11.50 -0.72 -1.71
CA PRO A 183 -12.10 -0.94 -3.02
C PRO A 183 -12.71 0.32 -3.63
N VAL A 184 -13.38 1.16 -2.83
CA VAL A 184 -14.02 2.39 -3.33
C VAL A 184 -12.99 3.35 -3.93
N VAL A 185 -11.86 3.54 -3.24
CA VAL A 185 -10.84 4.47 -3.73
C VAL A 185 -10.03 3.87 -4.88
N LEU A 186 -9.78 2.57 -4.90
CA LEU A 186 -9.16 1.91 -6.06
C LEU A 186 -10.01 2.05 -7.31
N ILE A 187 -11.32 1.86 -7.21
CA ILE A 187 -12.26 2.06 -8.32
C ILE A 187 -12.22 3.53 -8.76
N ALA A 188 -12.33 4.47 -7.83
CA ALA A 188 -12.29 5.90 -8.13
C ALA A 188 -10.98 6.33 -8.78
N LEU A 189 -9.83 5.83 -8.28
CA LEU A 189 -8.50 6.09 -8.84
C LEU A 189 -8.37 5.53 -10.25
N GLY A 190 -8.80 4.28 -10.47
CA GLY A 190 -8.76 3.66 -11.78
C GLY A 190 -9.59 4.42 -12.81
N LEU A 191 -10.81 4.80 -12.45
CA LEU A 191 -11.68 5.62 -13.29
C LEU A 191 -11.06 7.01 -13.55
N PHE A 192 -10.50 7.64 -12.53
CA PHE A 192 -9.83 8.94 -12.67
C PHE A 192 -8.67 8.87 -13.68
N ILE A 193 -7.81 7.84 -13.59
CA ILE A 193 -6.68 7.65 -14.53
C ILE A 193 -7.20 7.42 -15.95
N LEU A 194 -8.21 6.58 -16.13
CA LEU A 194 -8.79 6.30 -17.45
C LEU A 194 -9.39 7.54 -18.10
N ILE A 195 -10.18 8.31 -17.35
CA ILE A 195 -10.88 9.51 -17.88
C ILE A 195 -9.88 10.65 -18.10
N SER A 196 -9.04 10.98 -17.11
CA SER A 196 -8.08 12.08 -17.22
C SER A 196 -6.98 11.83 -18.26
N GLY A 197 -6.67 10.56 -18.53
CA GLY A 197 -5.73 10.15 -19.55
C GLY A 197 -6.31 10.02 -20.97
N GLY A 198 -7.63 10.22 -21.13
CA GLY A 198 -8.28 10.12 -22.45
C GLY A 198 -8.43 8.68 -22.97
N ALA A 199 -8.46 7.67 -22.08
CA ALA A 199 -8.72 6.31 -22.48
C ALA A 199 -10.12 6.20 -23.17
N PHE A 200 -10.22 5.33 -24.17
CA PHE A 200 -11.45 5.12 -24.94
C PHE A 200 -11.97 6.37 -25.69
N GLY A 201 -11.17 7.42 -25.84
CA GLY A 201 -11.57 8.66 -26.51
C GLY A 201 -12.50 9.55 -25.68
N LEU A 202 -12.47 9.38 -24.34
CA LEU A 202 -13.22 10.18 -23.37
C LEU A 202 -12.47 11.45 -23.00
#